data_456865075b12a8425bedc39274deba97
#
_entry.id   456865075b12a8425bedc39274deba97
#
_cell.length_a   1.000
_cell.length_b   1.000
_cell.length_c   1.000
_cell.angle_alpha   90.00
_cell.angle_beta   90.00
_cell.angle_gamma   90.00
#
_symmetry.space_group_name_H-M   'P 1'
#
loop_
_entity.id
_entity.type
_entity.pdbx_description
1 polymer ?
#
loop_
_entity_poly.entity_id
_entity_poly.type
_entity_poly.pdbx_seq_one_letter_code
_entity_poly.pdbx_strand_id
1 'polypeptide(L)'
;MLMQAHGLQSVLSTPAIGSDGLAHGAISTSFRGAIDLTEAQRSAIAEAASLCAQLARYSRSREARELLLGELDHRIRNLFSSVGAVANLTLRGHPDPLDFQRVLGSRLVIMARAHALAVSPVETSLDVLLSEALAPYSSDFQIRCVGPDITLAKEAAAALALTIHELATNARKYGALSTTGGNIEVLWSIALSPDDGGGEVFNLSWSESGGPAVSPPSKRGFGSRTVSSSVRSAFDGSAEVQYLPAGIVCNISAPLSSRFGYLSGVAA
;
A
#
# COMPACT_ATOMS: atom_id res chain seq x y z
N MET A 1 -33.83 32.21 -16.20
CA MET A 1 -35.08 31.96 -15.44
C MET A 1 -35.07 32.48 -14.00
N LEU A 2 -33.98 32.34 -13.21
CA LEU A 2 -33.91 32.88 -11.82
C LEU A 2 -33.95 34.43 -11.73
N MET A 3 -33.44 35.18 -12.71
CA MET A 3 -33.43 36.64 -12.70
C MET A 3 -34.83 37.27 -12.75
N GLN A 4 -35.74 36.72 -13.53
CA GLN A 4 -37.10 37.25 -13.68
C GLN A 4 -38.00 37.00 -12.44
N ALA A 5 -37.77 35.87 -11.74
CA ALA A 5 -38.55 35.51 -10.55
C ALA A 5 -38.29 36.43 -9.34
N HIS A 6 -37.15 37.15 -9.31
CA HIS A 6 -36.75 38.02 -8.19
C HIS A 6 -36.71 39.53 -8.56
N GLY A 7 -37.18 39.91 -9.75
CA GLY A 7 -37.17 41.29 -10.23
C GLY A 7 -35.80 41.89 -10.45
N LEU A 8 -34.80 41.03 -10.79
CA LEU A 8 -33.42 41.44 -11.05
C LEU A 8 -33.31 41.92 -12.49
N GLN A 9 -32.73 43.12 -12.69
CA GLN A 9 -32.57 43.76 -14.00
C GLN A 9 -31.15 43.79 -14.53
N SER A 10 -30.15 43.73 -13.64
CA SER A 10 -28.76 43.72 -14.04
C SER A 10 -27.91 42.79 -13.17
N VAL A 11 -26.83 42.26 -13.75
CA VAL A 11 -25.83 41.41 -13.07
C VAL A 11 -24.46 41.93 -13.43
N LEU A 12 -23.66 42.14 -12.41
CA LEU A 12 -22.21 42.34 -12.56
C LEU A 12 -21.51 41.08 -12.14
N SER A 13 -20.69 40.50 -13.04
CA SER A 13 -19.83 39.36 -12.72
C SER A 13 -18.40 39.81 -12.77
N THR A 14 -17.70 39.74 -11.62
CA THR A 14 -16.31 40.15 -11.47
C THR A 14 -15.47 38.92 -11.24
N PRO A 15 -14.45 38.66 -12.08
CA PRO A 15 -13.58 37.54 -11.89
C PRO A 15 -12.78 37.67 -10.60
N ALA A 16 -12.70 36.63 -9.83
CA ALA A 16 -11.88 36.54 -8.63
C ALA A 16 -10.47 36.05 -9.03
N ILE A 17 -9.56 37.00 -9.29
CA ILE A 17 -8.21 36.74 -9.78
C ILE A 17 -7.29 36.51 -8.58
N GLY A 18 -6.55 35.39 -8.61
CA GLY A 18 -5.53 35.08 -7.61
C GLY A 18 -4.19 35.81 -7.85
N SER A 19 -3.28 35.69 -6.91
CA SER A 19 -1.91 36.21 -7.00
C SER A 19 -1.07 35.60 -8.15
N ASP A 20 -1.53 34.49 -8.72
CA ASP A 20 -0.98 33.83 -9.89
C ASP A 20 -1.51 34.39 -11.22
N GLY A 21 -2.37 35.39 -11.17
CA GLY A 21 -3.00 36.01 -12.34
C GLY A 21 -4.14 35.17 -12.95
N LEU A 22 -4.50 34.02 -12.37
CA LEU A 22 -5.57 33.15 -12.87
C LEU A 22 -6.90 33.45 -12.17
N ALA A 23 -8.00 33.28 -12.91
CA ALA A 23 -9.34 33.39 -12.35
C ALA A 23 -9.70 32.09 -11.60
N HIS A 24 -9.90 32.17 -10.29
CA HIS A 24 -10.29 31.06 -9.43
C HIS A 24 -11.80 30.96 -9.18
N GLY A 25 -12.55 31.87 -9.76
CA GLY A 25 -14.01 31.95 -9.66
C GLY A 25 -14.51 33.31 -10.12
N ALA A 26 -15.76 33.60 -9.86
CA ALA A 26 -16.33 34.91 -10.08
C ALA A 26 -17.32 35.25 -8.97
N ILE A 27 -17.39 36.53 -8.61
CA ILE A 27 -18.43 37.07 -7.76
C ILE A 27 -19.47 37.71 -8.66
N SER A 28 -20.72 37.26 -8.55
CA SER A 28 -21.83 37.83 -9.28
C SER A 28 -22.75 38.60 -8.33
N THR A 29 -22.89 39.87 -8.58
CA THR A 29 -23.79 40.76 -7.83
C THR A 29 -24.95 41.12 -8.71
N SER A 30 -26.17 40.89 -8.21
CA SER A 30 -27.42 41.15 -8.94
C SER A 30 -28.15 42.33 -8.36
N PHE A 31 -28.77 43.15 -9.24
CA PHE A 31 -29.44 44.39 -8.85
C PHE A 31 -30.86 44.46 -9.44
N ARG A 32 -31.77 45.15 -8.73
CA ARG A 32 -33.16 45.33 -9.13
C ARG A 32 -33.40 46.51 -10.12
N GLY A 33 -32.34 47.19 -10.53
CA GLY A 33 -32.41 48.31 -11.48
C GLY A 33 -31.18 48.36 -12.38
N ALA A 34 -31.21 49.23 -13.37
CA ALA A 34 -30.02 49.54 -14.15
C ALA A 34 -28.97 50.23 -13.24
N ILE A 35 -27.73 49.78 -13.32
CA ILE A 35 -26.64 50.32 -12.51
C ILE A 35 -25.60 50.94 -13.41
N ASP A 36 -25.22 52.16 -13.06
CA ASP A 36 -23.99 52.80 -13.54
C ASP A 36 -23.04 52.95 -12.35
N LEU A 37 -22.01 52.08 -12.34
CA LEU A 37 -21.03 52.07 -11.27
C LEU A 37 -19.88 53.04 -11.61
N THR A 38 -19.51 53.85 -10.64
CA THR A 38 -18.29 54.66 -10.72
C THR A 38 -17.04 53.76 -10.76
N GLU A 39 -15.93 54.28 -11.24
CA GLU A 39 -14.68 53.55 -11.30
C GLU A 39 -14.19 53.10 -9.92
N ALA A 40 -14.37 53.92 -8.89
CA ALA A 40 -14.06 53.59 -7.50
C ALA A 40 -14.92 52.42 -6.99
N GLN A 41 -16.20 52.34 -7.35
CA GLN A 41 -17.05 51.20 -6.96
C GLN A 41 -16.67 49.90 -7.69
N ARG A 42 -16.28 49.98 -8.97
CA ARG A 42 -15.79 48.83 -9.73
C ARG A 42 -14.48 48.29 -9.12
N SER A 43 -13.54 49.21 -8.76
CA SER A 43 -12.28 48.84 -8.08
C SER A 43 -12.55 48.17 -6.74
N ALA A 44 -13.43 48.70 -5.90
CA ALA A 44 -13.77 48.11 -4.62
C ALA A 44 -14.38 46.70 -4.77
N ILE A 45 -15.21 46.49 -5.79
CA ILE A 45 -15.80 45.17 -6.07
C ILE A 45 -14.70 44.21 -6.55
N ALA A 46 -13.77 44.66 -7.37
CA ALA A 46 -12.64 43.82 -7.84
C ALA A 46 -11.70 43.43 -6.67
N GLU A 47 -11.41 44.33 -5.75
CA GLU A 47 -10.64 44.06 -4.55
C GLU A 47 -11.33 43.05 -3.64
N ALA A 48 -12.64 43.21 -3.42
CA ALA A 48 -13.44 42.28 -2.65
C ALA A 48 -13.47 40.88 -3.31
N ALA A 49 -13.57 40.83 -4.64
CA ALA A 49 -13.51 39.59 -5.40
C ALA A 49 -12.15 38.88 -5.24
N SER A 50 -11.05 39.64 -5.30
CA SER A 50 -9.69 39.13 -5.09
C SER A 50 -9.51 38.57 -3.66
N LEU A 51 -9.98 39.30 -2.64
CA LEU A 51 -9.94 38.83 -1.25
C LEU A 51 -10.76 37.55 -1.05
N CYS A 52 -11.94 37.46 -1.63
CA CYS A 52 -12.75 36.22 -1.57
C CYS A 52 -12.04 35.05 -2.26
N ALA A 53 -11.37 35.28 -3.39
CA ALA A 53 -10.55 34.25 -4.03
C ALA A 53 -9.43 33.74 -3.14
N GLN A 54 -8.71 34.67 -2.47
CA GLN A 54 -7.64 34.32 -1.54
C GLN A 54 -8.16 33.51 -0.34
N LEU A 55 -9.28 33.94 0.25
CA LEU A 55 -9.91 33.21 1.36
C LEU A 55 -10.38 31.82 0.94
N ALA A 56 -10.97 31.68 -0.24
CA ALA A 56 -11.41 30.38 -0.76
C ALA A 56 -10.23 29.42 -1.00
N ARG A 57 -9.12 29.94 -1.52
CA ARG A 57 -7.87 29.15 -1.67
C ARG A 57 -7.30 28.73 -0.33
N TYR A 58 -7.26 29.64 0.64
CA TYR A 58 -6.77 29.32 1.97
C TYR A 58 -7.62 28.25 2.65
N SER A 59 -8.95 28.34 2.56
CA SER A 59 -9.88 27.35 3.10
C SER A 59 -9.65 25.97 2.46
N ARG A 60 -9.57 25.89 1.12
CA ARG A 60 -9.30 24.62 0.41
C ARG A 60 -7.95 24.02 0.79
N SER A 61 -6.92 24.86 0.89
CA SER A 61 -5.58 24.40 1.30
C SER A 61 -5.57 23.86 2.73
N ARG A 62 -6.33 24.50 3.62
CA ARG A 62 -6.50 24.06 5.00
C ARG A 62 -7.25 22.73 5.09
N GLU A 63 -8.37 22.60 4.38
CA GLU A 63 -9.15 21.35 4.31
C GLU A 63 -8.30 20.19 3.76
N ALA A 64 -7.57 20.42 2.68
CA ALA A 64 -6.65 19.41 2.12
C ALA A 64 -5.57 19.00 3.13
N ARG A 65 -5.00 19.96 3.88
CA ARG A 65 -4.03 19.69 4.93
C ARG A 65 -4.63 18.89 6.10
N GLU A 66 -5.84 19.22 6.53
CA GLU A 66 -6.54 18.50 7.60
C GLU A 66 -6.83 17.04 7.19
N LEU A 67 -7.23 16.80 5.94
CA LEU A 67 -7.42 15.46 5.39
C LEU A 67 -6.11 14.67 5.38
N LEU A 68 -5.00 15.27 4.92
CA LEU A 68 -3.68 14.63 4.91
C LEU A 68 -3.19 14.30 6.33
N LEU A 69 -3.40 15.20 7.29
CA LEU A 69 -3.04 14.96 8.69
C LEU A 69 -3.87 13.82 9.29
N GLY A 70 -5.16 13.75 8.97
CA GLY A 70 -6.03 12.65 9.39
C GLY A 70 -5.58 11.30 8.82
N GLU A 71 -5.19 11.26 7.55
CA GLU A 71 -4.66 10.05 6.91
C GLU A 71 -3.32 9.62 7.53
N LEU A 72 -2.42 10.58 7.78
CA LEU A 72 -1.14 10.30 8.45
C LEU A 72 -1.36 9.73 9.87
N ASP A 73 -2.27 10.30 10.66
CA ASP A 73 -2.57 9.83 12.00
C ASP A 73 -3.16 8.40 11.98
N HIS A 74 -4.02 8.10 11.00
CA HIS A 74 -4.54 6.76 10.79
C HIS A 74 -3.42 5.75 10.42
N ARG A 75 -2.51 6.13 9.52
CA ARG A 75 -1.36 5.30 9.12
C ARG A 75 -0.41 5.04 10.29
N ILE A 76 -0.12 6.07 11.10
CA ILE A 76 0.72 5.95 12.30
C ILE A 76 0.08 4.98 13.30
N ARG A 77 -1.22 5.10 13.58
CA ARG A 77 -1.92 4.17 14.48
C ARG A 77 -1.88 2.73 13.97
N ASN A 78 -2.06 2.51 12.67
CA ASN A 78 -1.96 1.19 12.06
C ASN A 78 -0.55 0.61 12.19
N LEU A 79 0.49 1.43 12.00
CA LEU A 79 1.89 1.03 12.18
C LEU A 79 2.14 0.59 13.63
N PHE A 80 1.76 1.40 14.63
CA PHE A 80 1.94 1.03 16.05
C PHE A 80 1.15 -0.22 16.43
N SER A 81 -0.05 -0.39 15.91
CA SER A 81 -0.84 -1.61 16.11
C SER A 81 -0.11 -2.84 15.56
N SER A 82 0.49 -2.74 14.39
CA SER A 82 1.27 -3.80 13.76
C SER A 82 2.56 -4.09 14.54
N VAL A 83 3.27 -3.06 15.00
CA VAL A 83 4.46 -3.22 15.89
C VAL A 83 4.08 -3.95 17.17
N GLY A 84 2.98 -3.56 17.82
CA GLY A 84 2.47 -4.22 19.01
C GLY A 84 2.10 -5.69 18.78
N ALA A 85 1.46 -6.00 17.67
CA ALA A 85 1.14 -7.37 17.27
C ALA A 85 2.42 -8.21 17.06
N VAL A 86 3.39 -7.68 16.32
CA VAL A 86 4.70 -8.33 16.08
C VAL A 86 5.44 -8.56 17.40
N ALA A 87 5.47 -7.59 18.30
CA ALA A 87 6.12 -7.73 19.61
C ALA A 87 5.44 -8.83 20.46
N ASN A 88 4.11 -8.79 20.59
CA ASN A 88 3.36 -9.78 21.37
C ASN A 88 3.52 -11.20 20.82
N LEU A 89 3.48 -11.35 19.51
CA LEU A 89 3.65 -12.64 18.87
C LEU A 89 5.10 -13.13 18.99
N THR A 90 6.09 -12.22 18.92
CA THR A 90 7.50 -12.58 19.12
C THR A 90 7.74 -13.06 20.55
N LEU A 91 7.20 -12.37 21.56
CA LEU A 91 7.34 -12.76 22.95
C LEU A 91 6.75 -14.15 23.23
N ARG A 92 5.63 -14.51 22.62
CA ARG A 92 5.01 -15.84 22.78
C ARG A 92 5.86 -16.96 22.20
N GLY A 93 6.60 -16.70 21.11
CA GLY A 93 7.45 -17.70 20.45
C GLY A 93 8.87 -17.73 20.99
N HIS A 94 9.35 -16.63 21.55
CA HIS A 94 10.72 -16.43 22.05
C HIS A 94 10.67 -15.75 23.41
N PRO A 95 10.34 -16.50 24.50
CA PRO A 95 10.20 -15.91 25.84
C PRO A 95 11.52 -15.54 26.51
N ASP A 96 12.65 -16.05 26.03
CA ASP A 96 13.97 -15.64 26.49
C ASP A 96 14.24 -14.18 26.07
N PRO A 97 14.66 -13.30 27.00
CA PRO A 97 14.82 -11.88 26.72
C PRO A 97 15.84 -11.55 25.62
N LEU A 98 16.95 -12.28 25.55
CA LEU A 98 17.99 -12.05 24.53
C LEU A 98 17.54 -12.55 23.15
N ASP A 99 16.89 -13.71 23.10
CA ASP A 99 16.32 -14.24 21.86
C ASP A 99 15.16 -13.37 21.37
N PHE A 100 14.28 -12.92 22.28
CA PHE A 100 13.22 -11.97 21.99
C PHE A 100 13.76 -10.69 21.36
N GLN A 101 14.76 -10.06 21.99
CA GLN A 101 15.35 -8.82 21.50
C GLN A 101 15.94 -9.00 20.09
N ARG A 102 16.68 -10.06 19.87
CA ARG A 102 17.31 -10.38 18.58
C ARG A 102 16.25 -10.61 17.48
N VAL A 103 15.23 -11.41 17.76
CA VAL A 103 14.19 -11.75 16.80
C VAL A 103 13.26 -10.57 16.54
N LEU A 104 12.87 -9.83 17.58
CA LEU A 104 12.05 -8.62 17.42
C LEU A 104 12.80 -7.57 16.60
N GLY A 105 14.08 -7.34 16.89
CA GLY A 105 14.91 -6.38 16.16
C GLY A 105 14.96 -6.69 14.66
N SER A 106 15.21 -7.94 14.28
CA SER A 106 15.19 -8.34 12.87
C SER A 106 13.83 -8.10 12.20
N ARG A 107 12.74 -8.42 12.88
CA ARG A 107 11.36 -8.21 12.37
C ARG A 107 11.01 -6.74 12.19
N LEU A 108 11.42 -5.88 13.12
CA LEU A 108 11.19 -4.44 13.02
C LEU A 108 11.96 -3.82 11.85
N VAL A 109 13.19 -4.26 11.58
CA VAL A 109 13.97 -3.80 10.41
C VAL A 109 13.26 -4.15 9.11
N ILE A 110 12.71 -5.35 9.01
CA ILE A 110 11.98 -5.79 7.82
C ILE A 110 10.68 -5.03 7.66
N MET A 111 9.93 -4.88 8.76
CA MET A 111 8.71 -4.10 8.77
C MET A 111 8.97 -2.65 8.35
N ALA A 112 10.09 -2.05 8.79
CA ALA A 112 10.50 -0.71 8.38
C ALA A 112 10.82 -0.65 6.88
N ARG A 113 11.52 -1.65 6.32
CA ARG A 113 11.79 -1.75 4.86
C ARG A 113 10.50 -1.93 4.07
N ALA A 114 9.63 -2.85 4.47
CA ALA A 114 8.33 -3.03 3.85
C ALA A 114 7.49 -1.75 3.89
N HIS A 115 7.54 -1.01 5.00
CA HIS A 115 6.84 0.27 5.12
C HIS A 115 7.46 1.36 4.24
N ALA A 116 8.79 1.40 4.11
CA ALA A 116 9.48 2.32 3.21
C ALA A 116 9.08 2.08 1.73
N LEU A 117 8.96 0.82 1.31
CA LEU A 117 8.43 0.47 -0.01
C LEU A 117 6.97 0.92 -0.18
N ALA A 118 6.12 0.73 0.84
CA ALA A 118 4.73 1.16 0.83
C ALA A 118 4.54 2.69 0.82
N VAL A 119 5.50 3.46 1.33
CA VAL A 119 5.48 4.94 1.33
C VAL A 119 6.10 5.52 0.05
N SER A 120 6.88 4.73 -0.69
CA SER A 120 7.44 5.15 -1.98
C SER A 120 6.33 5.61 -2.92
N PRO A 121 6.50 6.75 -3.61
CA PRO A 121 5.56 7.18 -4.65
C PRO A 121 5.61 6.28 -5.89
N VAL A 122 6.62 5.43 -6.00
CA VAL A 122 6.80 4.49 -7.11
C VAL A 122 6.05 3.20 -6.78
N GLU A 123 5.16 2.82 -7.68
CA GLU A 123 4.51 1.51 -7.64
C GLU A 123 5.58 0.41 -7.71
N THR A 124 5.49 -0.56 -6.83
CA THR A 124 6.51 -1.61 -6.71
C THR A 124 6.05 -2.84 -7.49
N SER A 125 6.87 -3.31 -8.45
CA SER A 125 6.59 -4.60 -9.08
C SER A 125 6.94 -5.75 -8.15
N LEU A 126 6.24 -6.88 -8.32
CA LEU A 126 6.48 -8.09 -7.55
C LEU A 126 7.91 -8.62 -7.76
N ASP A 127 8.43 -8.51 -8.98
CA ASP A 127 9.78 -8.94 -9.32
C ASP A 127 10.85 -8.12 -8.56
N VAL A 128 10.72 -6.80 -8.50
CA VAL A 128 11.61 -5.92 -7.73
C VAL A 128 11.55 -6.27 -6.24
N LEU A 129 10.35 -6.47 -5.70
CA LEU A 129 10.16 -6.84 -4.29
C LEU A 129 10.86 -8.18 -3.97
N LEU A 130 10.68 -9.20 -4.80
CA LEU A 130 11.31 -10.51 -4.63
C LEU A 130 12.83 -10.40 -4.73
N SER A 131 13.33 -9.67 -5.74
CA SER A 131 14.75 -9.41 -5.94
C SER A 131 15.40 -8.76 -4.72
N GLU A 132 14.79 -7.72 -4.17
CA GLU A 132 15.30 -7.03 -2.97
C GLU A 132 15.22 -7.91 -1.71
N ALA A 133 14.11 -8.62 -1.51
CA ALA A 133 13.91 -9.47 -0.34
C ALA A 133 14.86 -10.66 -0.31
N LEU A 134 15.24 -11.20 -1.48
CA LEU A 134 16.07 -12.38 -1.64
C LEU A 134 17.55 -12.07 -1.93
N ALA A 135 17.88 -10.81 -2.23
CA ALA A 135 19.26 -10.38 -2.50
C ALA A 135 20.30 -10.85 -1.46
N PRO A 136 20.02 -10.85 -0.13
CA PRO A 136 20.98 -11.32 0.86
C PRO A 136 21.34 -12.81 0.76
N TYR A 137 20.56 -13.58 0.00
CA TYR A 137 20.71 -15.04 -0.13
C TYR A 137 21.18 -15.49 -1.52
N SER A 138 21.15 -14.59 -2.52
CA SER A 138 21.37 -14.94 -3.93
C SER A 138 22.82 -15.26 -4.29
N SER A 139 23.81 -14.86 -3.48
CA SER A 139 25.24 -15.12 -3.74
C SER A 139 25.65 -16.58 -3.52
N ASP A 140 24.99 -17.28 -2.61
CA ASP A 140 25.39 -18.59 -2.12
C ASP A 140 24.46 -19.72 -2.57
N PHE A 141 23.28 -19.39 -3.11
CA PHE A 141 22.20 -20.33 -3.37
C PHE A 141 21.52 -20.09 -4.72
N GLN A 142 20.92 -21.16 -5.25
CA GLN A 142 20.10 -21.05 -6.44
C GLN A 142 18.69 -20.58 -6.07
N ILE A 143 18.38 -19.36 -6.45
CA ILE A 143 17.05 -18.76 -6.25
C ILE A 143 16.49 -18.39 -7.62
N ARG A 144 15.34 -18.94 -7.94
CA ARG A 144 14.62 -18.68 -9.20
C ARG A 144 13.27 -18.05 -8.93
N CYS A 145 13.03 -16.89 -9.53
CA CYS A 145 11.76 -16.19 -9.46
C CYS A 145 11.21 -16.01 -10.88
N VAL A 146 10.00 -16.49 -11.14
CA VAL A 146 9.38 -16.44 -12.49
C VAL A 146 7.88 -16.26 -12.41
N GLY A 147 7.37 -15.30 -13.19
CA GLY A 147 5.94 -15.05 -13.37
C GLY A 147 5.69 -13.80 -14.20
N PRO A 148 4.43 -13.45 -14.44
CA PRO A 148 4.05 -12.24 -15.15
C PRO A 148 4.40 -10.98 -14.35
N ASP A 149 4.59 -9.86 -15.06
CA ASP A 149 4.86 -8.57 -14.41
C ASP A 149 3.59 -8.05 -13.72
N ILE A 150 3.69 -7.84 -12.41
CA ILE A 150 2.58 -7.41 -11.54
C ILE A 150 3.01 -6.20 -10.75
N THR A 151 2.24 -5.14 -10.84
CA THR A 151 2.35 -3.96 -9.99
C THR A 151 1.51 -4.16 -8.74
N LEU A 152 2.12 -4.05 -7.57
CA LEU A 152 1.49 -4.32 -6.28
C LEU A 152 0.91 -3.06 -5.65
N ALA A 153 -0.25 -3.20 -5.03
CA ALA A 153 -0.75 -2.21 -4.09
C ALA A 153 0.18 -2.15 -2.86
N LYS A 154 0.26 -0.99 -2.22
CA LYS A 154 1.21 -0.73 -1.11
C LYS A 154 1.08 -1.71 0.05
N GLU A 155 -0.15 -1.99 0.46
CA GLU A 155 -0.45 -2.90 1.55
C GLU A 155 -0.09 -4.35 1.19
N ALA A 156 -0.33 -4.75 -0.06
CA ALA A 156 0.04 -6.06 -0.58
C ALA A 156 1.56 -6.22 -0.67
N ALA A 157 2.27 -5.20 -1.15
CA ALA A 157 3.73 -5.19 -1.21
C ALA A 157 4.34 -5.37 0.20
N ALA A 158 3.83 -4.65 1.20
CA ALA A 158 4.31 -4.77 2.58
C ALA A 158 4.06 -6.18 3.17
N ALA A 159 2.88 -6.75 2.95
CA ALA A 159 2.52 -8.08 3.45
C ALA A 159 3.31 -9.19 2.75
N LEU A 160 3.52 -9.09 1.43
CA LEU A 160 4.33 -10.03 0.67
C LEU A 160 5.81 -9.93 1.06
N ALA A 161 6.37 -8.73 1.20
CA ALA A 161 7.76 -8.55 1.65
C ALA A 161 8.01 -9.24 3.00
N LEU A 162 7.10 -9.05 3.97
CA LEU A 162 7.19 -9.72 5.27
C LEU A 162 7.09 -11.25 5.13
N THR A 163 6.16 -11.72 4.30
CA THR A 163 5.94 -13.15 4.05
C THR A 163 7.16 -13.81 3.42
N ILE A 164 7.70 -13.24 2.35
CA ILE A 164 8.90 -13.74 1.66
C ILE A 164 10.11 -13.74 2.60
N HIS A 165 10.25 -12.69 3.41
CA HIS A 165 11.35 -12.64 4.37
C HIS A 165 11.23 -13.74 5.45
N GLU A 166 10.05 -13.97 6.01
CA GLU A 166 9.84 -15.06 6.99
C GLU A 166 10.15 -16.42 6.36
N LEU A 167 9.73 -16.65 5.10
CA LEU A 167 10.06 -17.87 4.36
C LEU A 167 11.57 -18.00 4.15
N ALA A 168 12.25 -16.97 3.66
CA ALA A 168 13.70 -16.97 3.42
C ALA A 168 14.49 -17.15 4.73
N THR A 169 14.08 -16.52 5.82
CA THR A 169 14.70 -16.69 7.14
C THR A 169 14.54 -18.12 7.66
N ASN A 170 13.37 -18.73 7.46
CA ASN A 170 13.14 -20.13 7.82
C ASN A 170 13.96 -21.07 6.95
N ALA A 171 14.02 -20.83 5.63
CA ALA A 171 14.87 -21.57 4.72
C ALA A 171 16.36 -21.51 5.14
N ARG A 172 16.85 -20.34 5.56
CA ARG A 172 18.21 -20.15 6.05
C ARG A 172 18.49 -20.85 7.37
N LYS A 173 17.52 -20.92 8.27
CA LYS A 173 17.70 -21.54 9.59
C LYS A 173 17.50 -23.05 9.58
N TYR A 174 16.55 -23.54 8.81
CA TYR A 174 16.02 -24.90 8.95
C TYR A 174 15.80 -25.61 7.60
N GLY A 175 15.75 -24.86 6.48
CA GLY A 175 15.37 -25.36 5.16
C GLY A 175 16.50 -25.34 4.13
N ALA A 176 16.13 -25.14 2.88
CA ALA A 176 17.03 -25.24 1.72
C ALA A 176 18.27 -24.35 1.82
N LEU A 177 18.15 -23.13 2.34
CA LEU A 177 19.30 -22.21 2.46
C LEU A 177 20.21 -22.51 3.67
N SER A 178 20.02 -23.60 4.40
CA SER A 178 20.91 -24.02 5.48
C SER A 178 22.03 -24.95 5.02
N THR A 179 21.98 -25.46 3.78
CA THR A 179 22.93 -26.42 3.20
C THR A 179 23.42 -25.95 1.84
N THR A 180 24.65 -26.31 1.48
CA THR A 180 25.19 -26.10 0.12
C THR A 180 24.40 -26.94 -0.89
N GLY A 181 23.93 -26.30 -1.97
CA GLY A 181 23.11 -26.97 -3.01
C GLY A 181 21.59 -26.90 -2.80
N GLY A 182 21.15 -26.22 -1.75
CA GLY A 182 19.73 -25.94 -1.57
C GLY A 182 19.21 -24.90 -2.56
N ASN A 183 17.97 -25.09 -3.00
CA ASN A 183 17.32 -24.27 -4.01
C ASN A 183 16.00 -23.71 -3.50
N ILE A 184 15.68 -22.51 -3.95
CA ILE A 184 14.35 -21.89 -3.80
C ILE A 184 13.80 -21.59 -5.18
N GLU A 185 12.56 -21.97 -5.42
CA GLU A 185 11.81 -21.57 -6.59
C GLU A 185 10.55 -20.82 -6.17
N VAL A 186 10.37 -19.61 -6.71
CA VAL A 186 9.19 -18.77 -6.52
C VAL A 186 8.52 -18.60 -7.87
N LEU A 187 7.37 -19.21 -8.02
CA LEU A 187 6.57 -19.13 -9.25
C LEU A 187 5.27 -18.42 -8.96
N TRP A 188 4.85 -17.51 -9.86
CA TRP A 188 3.53 -16.91 -9.74
C TRP A 188 2.84 -16.82 -11.08
N SER A 189 1.52 -16.82 -11.03
CA SER A 189 0.64 -16.79 -12.18
C SER A 189 -0.67 -16.08 -11.85
N ILE A 190 -1.39 -15.70 -12.91
CA ILE A 190 -2.77 -15.23 -12.81
C ILE A 190 -3.64 -16.25 -13.54
N ALA A 191 -4.74 -16.63 -12.91
CA ALA A 191 -5.72 -17.55 -13.45
C ALA A 191 -7.13 -16.99 -13.26
N LEU A 192 -8.09 -17.44 -14.05
CA LEU A 192 -9.49 -17.12 -13.82
C LEU A 192 -10.00 -17.91 -12.60
N SER A 193 -10.76 -17.24 -11.74
CA SER A 193 -11.41 -17.90 -10.59
C SER A 193 -12.47 -18.87 -11.07
N PRO A 194 -12.46 -20.13 -10.62
CA PRO A 194 -13.52 -21.08 -10.96
C PRO A 194 -14.85 -20.74 -10.28
N ASP A 195 -14.86 -19.99 -9.18
CA ASP A 195 -16.02 -19.83 -8.29
C ASP A 195 -16.71 -18.44 -8.40
N ASP A 196 -16.09 -17.43 -9.02
CA ASP A 196 -16.53 -16.02 -8.92
C ASP A 196 -16.83 -15.36 -10.27
N GLY A 197 -17.52 -16.02 -11.16
CA GLY A 197 -18.06 -15.34 -12.36
C GLY A 197 -17.03 -14.67 -13.28
N GLY A 198 -15.74 -15.06 -13.21
CA GLY A 198 -14.69 -14.58 -14.12
C GLY A 198 -13.68 -13.61 -13.51
N GLY A 199 -13.61 -13.47 -12.18
CA GLY A 199 -12.54 -12.71 -11.51
C GLY A 199 -11.17 -13.35 -11.71
N GLU A 200 -10.11 -12.53 -11.77
CA GLU A 200 -8.74 -13.02 -11.85
C GLU A 200 -8.18 -13.29 -10.45
N VAL A 201 -7.43 -14.37 -10.32
CA VAL A 201 -6.78 -14.81 -9.07
C VAL A 201 -5.28 -14.88 -9.29
N PHE A 202 -4.56 -14.19 -8.44
CA PHE A 202 -3.13 -14.31 -8.29
C PHE A 202 -2.80 -15.56 -7.47
N ASN A 203 -1.84 -16.36 -7.94
CA ASN A 203 -1.31 -17.52 -7.25
C ASN A 203 0.21 -17.43 -7.22
N LEU A 204 0.82 -17.57 -6.04
CA LEU A 204 2.26 -17.66 -5.84
C LEU A 204 2.59 -18.95 -5.11
N SER A 205 3.58 -19.67 -5.61
CA SER A 205 4.13 -20.87 -4.99
C SER A 205 5.60 -20.63 -4.67
N TRP A 206 5.95 -20.76 -3.40
CA TRP A 206 7.29 -20.86 -2.90
C TRP A 206 7.62 -22.33 -2.67
N SER A 207 8.70 -22.84 -3.22
CA SER A 207 9.14 -24.21 -3.01
C SER A 207 10.62 -24.28 -2.66
N GLU A 208 10.94 -25.13 -1.68
CA GLU A 208 12.30 -25.41 -1.23
C GLU A 208 12.70 -26.83 -1.62
N SER A 209 13.95 -27.02 -2.02
CA SER A 209 14.53 -28.33 -2.32
C SER A 209 16.01 -28.38 -2.01
N GLY A 210 16.57 -29.59 -1.84
CA GLY A 210 18.02 -29.78 -1.58
C GLY A 210 18.45 -29.42 -0.15
N GLY A 211 17.50 -29.10 0.73
CA GLY A 211 17.76 -28.88 2.13
C GLY A 211 17.67 -30.14 3.00
N PRO A 212 17.74 -29.99 4.34
CA PRO A 212 17.52 -31.09 5.27
C PRO A 212 16.10 -31.64 5.14
N ALA A 213 15.92 -32.92 5.49
CA ALA A 213 14.58 -33.50 5.53
C ALA A 213 13.67 -32.73 6.51
N VAL A 214 12.52 -32.32 6.01
CA VAL A 214 11.56 -31.50 6.76
C VAL A 214 10.54 -32.41 7.44
N SER A 215 10.26 -32.11 8.72
CA SER A 215 9.15 -32.69 9.47
C SER A 215 8.18 -31.62 9.91
N PRO A 216 6.87 -31.90 9.93
CA PRO A 216 5.90 -30.95 10.44
C PRO A 216 6.25 -30.53 11.86
N PRO A 217 6.26 -29.22 12.18
CA PRO A 217 6.56 -28.75 13.52
C PRO A 217 5.46 -29.18 14.50
N SER A 218 5.84 -29.63 15.70
CA SER A 218 4.91 -30.03 16.75
C SER A 218 3.96 -28.92 17.23
N LYS A 219 4.34 -27.66 16.97
CA LYS A 219 3.49 -26.48 17.20
C LYS A 219 3.59 -25.58 15.97
N ARG A 220 2.45 -25.12 15.45
CA ARG A 220 2.44 -24.08 14.40
C ARG A 220 3.22 -22.87 14.89
N GLY A 221 4.38 -22.62 14.29
CA GLY A 221 5.26 -21.53 14.63
C GLY A 221 4.68 -20.16 14.30
N PHE A 222 5.39 -19.13 14.73
CA PHE A 222 5.05 -17.73 14.45
C PHE A 222 4.94 -17.47 12.92
N GLY A 223 5.91 -17.93 12.14
CA GLY A 223 5.98 -17.66 10.71
C GLY A 223 4.73 -18.08 9.94
N SER A 224 4.21 -19.30 10.16
CA SER A 224 3.00 -19.76 9.46
C SER A 224 1.73 -18.98 9.84
N ARG A 225 1.62 -18.52 11.10
CA ARG A 225 0.49 -17.68 11.54
C ARG A 225 0.59 -16.27 10.98
N THR A 226 1.78 -15.69 11.00
CA THR A 226 2.04 -14.34 10.46
C THR A 226 1.79 -14.30 8.96
N VAL A 227 2.29 -15.28 8.21
CA VAL A 227 2.04 -15.41 6.78
C VAL A 227 0.54 -15.42 6.50
N SER A 228 -0.21 -16.35 7.11
CA SER A 228 -1.65 -16.47 6.85
C SER A 228 -2.45 -15.25 7.29
N SER A 229 -2.09 -14.61 8.42
CA SER A 229 -2.81 -13.42 8.91
C SER A 229 -2.49 -12.17 8.10
N SER A 230 -1.24 -11.96 7.71
CA SER A 230 -0.82 -10.80 6.91
C SER A 230 -1.45 -10.82 5.52
N VAL A 231 -1.41 -11.98 4.85
CA VAL A 231 -2.01 -12.19 3.54
C VAL A 231 -3.51 -11.93 3.57
N ARG A 232 -4.21 -12.46 4.58
CA ARG A 232 -5.65 -12.28 4.71
C ARG A 232 -6.04 -10.84 4.99
N SER A 233 -5.35 -10.16 5.91
CA SER A 233 -5.72 -8.81 6.32
C SER A 233 -5.36 -7.75 5.29
N ALA A 234 -4.26 -7.93 4.54
CA ALA A 234 -3.79 -6.93 3.59
C ALA A 234 -4.59 -6.95 2.27
N PHE A 235 -4.89 -8.13 1.73
CA PHE A 235 -5.46 -8.25 0.40
C PHE A 235 -6.46 -9.42 0.22
N ASP A 236 -7.13 -9.82 1.29
CA ASP A 236 -8.16 -10.88 1.30
C ASP A 236 -7.68 -12.24 0.73
N GLY A 237 -6.38 -12.48 0.79
CA GLY A 237 -5.77 -13.69 0.28
C GLY A 237 -5.76 -14.84 1.29
N SER A 238 -5.30 -15.98 0.83
CA SER A 238 -5.02 -17.16 1.65
C SER A 238 -3.56 -17.59 1.48
N ALA A 239 -3.01 -18.21 2.52
CA ALA A 239 -1.69 -18.81 2.47
C ALA A 239 -1.71 -20.16 3.16
N GLU A 240 -1.19 -21.16 2.46
CA GLU A 240 -1.04 -22.54 2.95
C GLU A 240 0.42 -22.95 2.93
N VAL A 241 0.91 -23.48 4.06
CA VAL A 241 2.27 -23.99 4.20
C VAL A 241 2.22 -25.51 4.38
N GLN A 242 2.88 -26.22 3.49
CA GLN A 242 3.01 -27.68 3.49
C GLN A 242 4.45 -28.07 3.82
N TYR A 243 4.60 -29.00 4.74
CA TYR A 243 5.89 -29.55 5.16
C TYR A 243 6.07 -30.91 4.51
N LEU A 244 6.78 -30.94 3.38
CA LEU A 244 7.06 -32.16 2.63
C LEU A 244 8.46 -32.68 3.00
N PRO A 245 8.71 -33.99 2.93
CA PRO A 245 10.04 -34.53 3.21
C PRO A 245 11.17 -33.88 2.38
N ALA A 246 10.87 -33.45 1.16
CA ALA A 246 11.83 -32.84 0.24
C ALA A 246 12.05 -31.34 0.48
N GLY A 247 11.20 -30.67 1.26
CA GLY A 247 11.26 -29.24 1.51
C GLY A 247 9.92 -28.63 1.87
N ILE A 248 9.88 -27.34 2.10
CA ILE A 248 8.67 -26.58 2.37
C ILE A 248 8.05 -26.07 1.07
N VAL A 249 6.74 -26.16 0.97
CA VAL A 249 5.96 -25.49 -0.08
C VAL A 249 4.98 -24.52 0.58
N CYS A 250 4.98 -23.26 0.13
CA CYS A 250 4.00 -22.27 0.57
C CYS A 250 3.25 -21.73 -0.65
N ASN A 251 1.93 -21.93 -0.65
CA ASN A 251 1.06 -21.42 -1.70
C ASN A 251 0.28 -20.22 -1.15
N ILE A 252 0.31 -19.12 -1.90
CA ILE A 252 -0.44 -17.90 -1.61
C ILE A 252 -1.40 -17.68 -2.77
N SER A 253 -2.67 -17.42 -2.45
CA SER A 253 -3.70 -17.11 -3.44
C SER A 253 -4.47 -15.86 -3.01
N ALA A 254 -4.77 -14.98 -3.94
CA ALA A 254 -5.48 -13.74 -3.68
C ALA A 254 -6.30 -13.28 -4.89
N PRO A 255 -7.46 -12.64 -4.71
CA PRO A 255 -8.15 -11.98 -5.82
C PRO A 255 -7.28 -10.86 -6.38
N LEU A 256 -7.14 -10.78 -7.71
CA LEU A 256 -6.51 -9.63 -8.37
C LEU A 256 -7.46 -8.44 -8.26
N SER A 257 -7.12 -7.48 -7.42
CA SER A 257 -8.00 -6.36 -7.07
C SER A 257 -7.19 -5.11 -6.75
N SER A 258 -7.83 -3.96 -6.61
CA SER A 258 -7.17 -2.71 -6.20
C SER A 258 -6.44 -2.81 -4.85
N ARG A 259 -6.79 -3.77 -3.99
CA ARG A 259 -6.08 -4.05 -2.73
C ARG A 259 -4.84 -4.90 -2.90
N PHE A 260 -4.78 -5.71 -3.98
CA PHE A 260 -3.62 -6.55 -4.28
C PHE A 260 -2.69 -5.89 -5.28
N GLY A 261 -3.21 -5.45 -6.43
CA GLY A 261 -2.46 -4.91 -7.55
C GLY A 261 -3.06 -5.31 -8.89
N TYR A 262 -2.32 -5.07 -9.96
CA TYR A 262 -2.75 -5.30 -11.34
C TYR A 262 -1.58 -5.76 -12.23
N LEU A 263 -1.89 -6.37 -13.38
CA LEU A 263 -0.90 -6.72 -14.41
C LEU A 263 -0.30 -5.45 -15.00
N SER A 264 1.03 -5.36 -15.00
CA SER A 264 1.74 -4.25 -15.63
C SER A 264 1.54 -4.31 -17.14
N GLY A 265 1.13 -3.18 -17.74
CA GLY A 265 0.90 -3.08 -19.19
C GLY A 265 -0.54 -3.22 -19.65
N VAL A 266 -1.48 -3.50 -18.77
CA VAL A 266 -2.92 -3.36 -19.03
C VAL A 266 -3.36 -2.06 -18.35
N ALA A 267 -3.48 -0.98 -19.14
CA ALA A 267 -4.02 0.28 -18.62
C ALA A 267 -5.46 0.03 -18.13
N ALA A 268 -5.74 0.45 -16.90
CA ALA A 268 -7.06 0.40 -16.29
C ALA A 268 -8.04 1.36 -16.97
#